data_39ad7217dd42ebe1ef64a409620d768f
#
_entry.id   39ad7217dd42ebe1ef64a409620d768f
#
_cell.length_a   1.000
_cell.length_b   1.000
_cell.length_c   1.000
_cell.angle_alpha   90.00
_cell.angle_beta   90.00
_cell.angle_gamma   90.00
#
_symmetry.space_group_name_H-M   'P 1'
#
loop_
_entity.id
_entity.type
_entity.pdbx_description
1 polymer ?
#
loop_
_entity_poly.entity_id
_entity_poly.type
_entity_poly.pdbx_seq_one_letter_code
_entity_poly.pdbx_strand_id
1 'polypeptide(L)'
;MKKFKKLAAVGLAAAMTFSMAACGSKDDDSTTKADATESQNKTESAATTEDSGNKGGAPYNEGETRTIKIGTWFDIYYDSTHKDIHDDPSVSDEELAQKHFDVVKEVEEKYNVRIEYVNLTWDGIQESISTSILAGNPDCDIYLTDLSFGIPAALNGYAVNLEDVLDSSYDIMGSKQIMAPVDIGKDSGIYLFNPVKGEDLVAGTYMLAFNKQMLDDAGLEDPNVLYEKGEWTWDKWREYMVALTQDKDGDGVTDVYGFGSRYDFLIYLITMSNGTTIASSEKENLSSKEVGECLEFIYNMYNVDHVAMPWDSEDFNHNQNAYTNGEVASWIDAAWISSSNNDAALGFDIIWTPFPIGPSGNKDTNGRKNTSSGNAYMIPVGVKDPELVYAVFQDYWNWYHGDIDLRDGDMSWWEDCALTEQNYKVMEYVGDAGCFDIWNALGVDYHWDQLLNGEMTPAQFQETNKQLVQSALDQFYK
;
A
#
# COMPACT_ATOMS: atom_id res chain seq x y z
N MET A 1 27.89 21.39 -17.16
CA MET A 1 26.86 21.69 -18.20
C MET A 1 26.70 20.47 -19.09
N LYS A 2 25.74 19.58 -18.80
CA LYS A 2 25.29 18.52 -19.71
C LYS A 2 23.78 18.65 -19.86
N LYS A 3 23.33 18.77 -21.10
CA LYS A 3 21.94 19.02 -21.47
C LYS A 3 21.13 17.74 -21.25
N PHE A 4 20.13 17.80 -20.41
CA PHE A 4 19.09 16.77 -20.32
C PHE A 4 18.05 16.99 -21.39
N LYS A 5 17.83 15.98 -22.21
CA LYS A 5 16.74 15.94 -23.19
C LYS A 5 15.46 15.59 -22.43
N LYS A 6 14.46 16.45 -22.54
CA LYS A 6 13.10 16.15 -22.14
C LYS A 6 12.54 15.05 -23.05
N LEU A 7 12.21 13.90 -22.48
CA LEU A 7 11.26 12.96 -23.09
C LEU A 7 9.89 13.27 -22.49
N ALA A 8 8.98 13.68 -23.35
CA ALA A 8 7.58 13.78 -23.01
C ALA A 8 7.00 12.36 -22.98
N ALA A 9 6.57 11.90 -21.83
CA ALA A 9 5.73 10.71 -21.72
C ALA A 9 4.28 11.16 -21.93
N VAL A 10 3.68 10.68 -23.00
CA VAL A 10 2.25 10.83 -23.26
C VAL A 10 1.54 9.77 -22.44
N GLY A 11 0.84 10.20 -21.39
CA GLY A 11 -0.01 9.32 -20.60
C GLY A 11 -1.24 8.92 -21.41
N LEU A 12 -1.45 7.63 -21.57
CA LEU A 12 -2.69 7.05 -22.05
C LEU A 12 -3.45 6.53 -20.82
N ALA A 13 -4.40 7.30 -20.32
CA ALA A 13 -5.36 6.83 -19.35
C ALA A 13 -6.34 5.88 -20.07
N ALA A 14 -6.24 4.59 -19.83
CA ALA A 14 -7.25 3.62 -20.24
C ALA A 14 -8.31 3.56 -19.14
N ALA A 15 -9.40 4.30 -19.33
CA ALA A 15 -10.62 4.13 -18.54
C ALA A 15 -11.23 2.76 -18.86
N MET A 16 -11.25 1.87 -17.88
CA MET A 16 -12.08 0.65 -17.94
C MET A 16 -13.54 1.04 -17.67
N THR A 17 -14.28 1.32 -18.73
CA THR A 17 -15.72 1.45 -18.66
C THR A 17 -16.37 0.06 -18.67
N PHE A 18 -16.85 -0.39 -17.54
CA PHE A 18 -17.85 -1.44 -17.49
C PHE A 18 -19.18 -0.89 -18.01
N SER A 19 -19.56 -1.26 -19.23
CA SER A 19 -20.87 -0.96 -19.77
C SER A 19 -21.91 -1.91 -19.17
N MET A 20 -22.67 -1.41 -18.21
CA MET A 20 -23.96 -1.99 -17.87
C MET A 20 -24.98 -1.55 -18.93
N ALA A 21 -25.48 -2.50 -19.72
CA ALA A 21 -26.57 -2.29 -20.62
C ALA A 21 -27.86 -2.15 -19.81
N ALA A 22 -28.41 -0.93 -19.73
CA ALA A 22 -29.78 -0.70 -19.29
C ALA A 22 -30.72 -0.80 -20.48
N CYS A 23 -31.71 -1.69 -20.39
CA CYS A 23 -32.84 -1.79 -21.28
C CYS A 23 -33.70 -0.54 -21.33
N GLY A 24 -33.97 -0.04 -22.51
CA GLY A 24 -35.05 0.89 -22.80
C GLY A 24 -35.76 0.47 -24.09
N SER A 25 -37.01 0.10 -23.96
CA SER A 25 -37.93 -0.44 -24.96
C SER A 25 -38.29 0.51 -26.10
N LYS A 26 -38.53 -0.04 -27.32
CA LYS A 26 -39.79 0.04 -28.06
C LYS A 26 -39.77 -0.78 -29.34
N ASP A 27 -40.76 -1.67 -29.39
CA ASP A 27 -41.58 -2.16 -30.47
C ASP A 27 -41.08 -2.11 -31.95
N ASP A 28 -40.96 -3.26 -32.62
CA ASP A 28 -41.95 -3.75 -33.57
C ASP A 28 -41.63 -5.16 -34.12
N ASP A 29 -42.66 -5.92 -34.13
CA ASP A 29 -43.13 -7.14 -34.74
C ASP A 29 -42.34 -7.76 -35.91
N SER A 30 -41.96 -9.07 -35.78
CA SER A 30 -42.34 -10.10 -36.74
C SER A 30 -41.86 -11.50 -36.29
N THR A 31 -42.83 -12.36 -36.26
CA THR A 31 -42.83 -13.80 -36.00
C THR A 31 -41.85 -14.61 -36.85
N THR A 32 -41.14 -15.56 -36.24
CA THR A 32 -41.08 -16.97 -36.68
C THR A 32 -40.60 -17.89 -35.55
N LYS A 33 -41.42 -18.91 -35.30
CA LYS A 33 -41.12 -20.05 -34.42
C LYS A 33 -40.10 -20.97 -35.08
N ALA A 34 -39.13 -21.46 -34.31
CA ALA A 34 -38.57 -22.79 -34.51
C ALA A 34 -38.08 -23.37 -33.20
N ASP A 35 -38.34 -24.63 -33.03
CA ASP A 35 -38.32 -25.48 -31.85
C ASP A 35 -37.08 -25.57 -31.02
N ALA A 36 -37.33 -25.81 -29.75
CA ALA A 36 -36.37 -26.23 -28.71
C ALA A 36 -35.77 -27.61 -29.02
N THR A 37 -34.50 -27.75 -28.84
CA THR A 37 -33.89 -29.03 -28.48
C THR A 37 -32.83 -28.75 -27.42
N GLU A 38 -33.11 -29.19 -26.20
CA GLU A 38 -32.15 -29.33 -25.12
C GLU A 38 -30.99 -30.23 -25.56
N SER A 39 -29.80 -29.74 -25.43
CA SER A 39 -28.60 -30.57 -25.36
C SER A 39 -27.77 -30.12 -24.19
N GLN A 40 -27.93 -30.82 -23.09
CA GLN A 40 -27.04 -30.80 -21.96
C GLN A 40 -25.69 -31.37 -22.42
N ASN A 41 -24.69 -30.55 -22.58
CA ASN A 41 -23.31 -30.99 -22.59
C ASN A 41 -22.63 -30.56 -21.27
N LYS A 42 -22.70 -31.49 -20.32
CA LYS A 42 -21.73 -31.55 -19.22
C LYS A 42 -20.39 -31.86 -19.83
N THR A 43 -19.53 -30.87 -19.94
CA THR A 43 -18.11 -31.10 -20.10
C THR A 43 -17.55 -31.31 -18.70
N GLU A 44 -17.45 -32.55 -18.28
CA GLU A 44 -16.58 -32.97 -17.18
C GLU A 44 -15.14 -32.71 -17.63
N SER A 45 -14.55 -31.63 -17.13
CA SER A 45 -13.11 -31.48 -17.09
C SER A 45 -12.62 -32.45 -16.04
N ALA A 46 -12.10 -33.58 -16.46
CA ALA A 46 -11.36 -34.48 -15.59
C ALA A 46 -10.06 -33.80 -15.21
N ALA A 47 -10.05 -33.12 -14.08
CA ALA A 47 -8.83 -32.89 -13.36
C ALA A 47 -8.31 -34.26 -12.92
N THR A 48 -7.29 -34.74 -13.59
CA THR A 48 -6.45 -35.80 -13.05
C THR A 48 -5.72 -35.22 -11.84
N THR A 49 -6.30 -35.41 -10.66
CA THR A 49 -5.56 -35.39 -9.42
C THR A 49 -4.55 -36.53 -9.49
N GLU A 50 -3.33 -36.24 -9.91
CA GLU A 50 -2.20 -37.05 -9.52
C GLU A 50 -2.08 -36.90 -8.01
N ASP A 51 -2.36 -37.99 -7.34
CA ASP A 51 -2.14 -38.23 -5.91
C ASP A 51 -0.64 -38.01 -5.65
N SER A 52 -0.23 -36.78 -5.33
CA SER A 52 1.07 -36.47 -4.80
C SER A 52 1.08 -36.92 -3.33
N GLY A 53 1.24 -38.23 -3.16
CA GLY A 53 1.46 -38.83 -1.86
C GLY A 53 2.58 -38.09 -1.15
N ASN A 54 2.22 -37.46 -0.05
CA ASN A 54 3.10 -36.78 0.91
C ASN A 54 4.32 -37.66 1.25
N LYS A 55 5.42 -37.44 0.54
CA LYS A 55 6.74 -37.93 0.92
C LYS A 55 7.30 -36.86 1.86
N GLY A 56 7.26 -37.09 3.17
CA GLY A 56 7.78 -36.19 4.20
C GLY A 56 9.26 -35.84 4.05
N GLY A 57 9.56 -35.05 3.04
CA GLY A 57 10.85 -34.42 2.77
C GLY A 57 10.59 -32.98 2.32
N ALA A 58 11.53 -32.08 2.59
CA ALA A 58 11.44 -30.70 2.10
C ALA A 58 11.20 -30.68 0.57
N PRO A 59 10.40 -29.76 0.04
CA PRO A 59 10.16 -29.66 -1.39
C PRO A 59 11.48 -29.45 -2.14
N TYR A 60 11.62 -30.11 -3.29
CA TYR A 60 12.82 -30.06 -4.11
C TYR A 60 12.44 -30.17 -5.59
N ASN A 61 13.07 -29.35 -6.44
CA ASN A 61 12.86 -29.44 -7.88
C ASN A 61 13.66 -30.63 -8.47
N GLU A 62 12.95 -31.74 -8.74
CA GLU A 62 13.51 -32.95 -9.35
C GLU A 62 13.58 -32.78 -10.88
N GLY A 63 14.66 -32.27 -11.44
CA GLY A 63 14.76 -32.13 -12.88
C GLY A 63 15.80 -31.09 -13.31
N GLU A 64 15.54 -30.45 -14.44
CA GLU A 64 16.35 -29.30 -14.86
C GLU A 64 16.12 -28.15 -13.91
N THR A 65 17.15 -27.34 -13.63
CA THR A 65 17.10 -26.19 -12.75
C THR A 65 15.98 -25.25 -13.22
N ARG A 66 15.05 -24.95 -12.32
CA ARG A 66 13.90 -24.07 -12.56
C ARG A 66 14.21 -22.65 -12.13
N THR A 67 13.82 -21.66 -12.91
CA THR A 67 13.81 -20.25 -12.47
C THR A 67 12.50 -19.96 -11.76
N ILE A 68 12.59 -19.43 -10.54
CA ILE A 68 11.49 -18.85 -9.78
C ILE A 68 11.53 -17.34 -10.01
N LYS A 69 10.50 -16.80 -10.65
CA LYS A 69 10.39 -15.37 -10.95
C LYS A 69 9.55 -14.65 -9.91
N ILE A 70 10.09 -13.56 -9.40
CA ILE A 70 9.41 -12.69 -8.42
C ILE A 70 9.21 -11.32 -9.05
N GLY A 71 7.94 -10.97 -9.35
CA GLY A 71 7.57 -9.68 -9.91
C GLY A 71 7.52 -8.61 -8.84
N THR A 72 8.15 -7.49 -9.09
CA THR A 72 8.18 -6.30 -8.24
C THR A 72 7.94 -5.05 -9.08
N TRP A 73 7.86 -3.87 -8.46
CA TRP A 73 7.82 -2.58 -9.18
C TRP A 73 9.04 -1.70 -8.92
N PHE A 74 10.08 -2.28 -8.29
CA PHE A 74 11.39 -1.67 -8.08
C PHE A 74 12.47 -2.75 -8.25
N ASP A 75 13.72 -2.30 -8.43
CA ASP A 75 14.86 -3.19 -8.65
C ASP A 75 15.28 -3.85 -7.33
N ILE A 76 15.57 -5.16 -7.41
CA ILE A 76 16.21 -5.95 -6.35
C ILE A 76 17.43 -6.62 -6.95
N TYR A 77 18.58 -6.48 -6.29
CA TYR A 77 19.88 -6.88 -6.82
C TYR A 77 20.41 -8.19 -6.25
N TYR A 78 19.72 -8.75 -5.25
CA TYR A 78 20.13 -10.00 -4.61
C TYR A 78 19.36 -11.18 -5.22
N ASP A 79 19.77 -11.59 -6.42
CA ASP A 79 19.19 -12.69 -7.16
C ASP A 79 20.23 -13.43 -8.02
N SER A 80 19.80 -14.46 -8.76
CA SER A 80 20.67 -15.28 -9.60
C SER A 80 21.22 -14.58 -10.84
N THR A 81 20.72 -13.42 -11.20
CA THR A 81 21.14 -12.66 -12.39
C THR A 81 22.31 -11.73 -12.08
N HIS A 82 22.46 -11.33 -10.83
CA HIS A 82 23.53 -10.48 -10.34
C HIS A 82 24.76 -11.31 -9.93
N LYS A 83 25.93 -10.70 -9.95
CA LYS A 83 27.21 -11.40 -9.78
C LYS A 83 27.99 -10.93 -8.56
N ASP A 84 27.74 -9.73 -8.14
CA ASP A 84 28.50 -9.03 -7.11
C ASP A 84 27.57 -8.10 -6.31
N ILE A 85 27.87 -7.90 -5.02
CA ILE A 85 27.12 -6.98 -4.17
C ILE A 85 27.10 -5.56 -4.71
N HIS A 86 28.14 -5.17 -5.48
CA HIS A 86 28.23 -3.83 -6.09
C HIS A 86 27.38 -3.66 -7.36
N ASP A 87 26.66 -4.70 -7.78
CA ASP A 87 25.58 -4.53 -8.76
C ASP A 87 24.43 -3.70 -8.16
N ASP A 88 24.28 -3.71 -6.84
CA ASP A 88 23.42 -2.79 -6.11
C ASP A 88 24.13 -1.44 -5.90
N PRO A 89 23.64 -0.34 -6.49
CA PRO A 89 24.26 0.99 -6.37
C PRO A 89 24.08 1.62 -4.97
N SER A 90 23.25 1.04 -4.11
CA SER A 90 22.88 1.58 -2.79
C SER A 90 23.57 0.88 -1.62
N VAL A 91 24.50 -0.06 -1.87
CA VAL A 91 25.20 -0.78 -0.80
C VAL A 91 25.95 0.19 0.12
N SER A 92 25.54 0.21 1.39
CA SER A 92 26.21 0.97 2.47
C SER A 92 26.97 0.06 3.44
N ASP A 93 26.50 -1.18 3.63
CA ASP A 93 27.13 -2.21 4.45
C ASP A 93 27.46 -3.44 3.59
N GLU A 94 28.76 -3.60 3.23
CA GLU A 94 29.22 -4.71 2.37
C GLU A 94 29.09 -6.07 3.06
N GLU A 95 29.23 -6.17 4.39
CA GLU A 95 29.11 -7.44 5.10
C GLU A 95 27.67 -7.93 5.09
N LEU A 96 26.74 -7.03 5.29
CA LEU A 96 25.32 -7.32 5.27
C LEU A 96 24.85 -7.67 3.86
N ALA A 97 25.20 -6.86 2.88
CA ALA A 97 24.94 -7.11 1.47
C ALA A 97 25.48 -8.48 1.02
N GLN A 98 26.66 -8.89 1.50
CA GLN A 98 27.20 -10.19 1.20
C GLN A 98 26.37 -11.35 1.75
N LYS A 99 25.78 -11.19 2.95
CA LYS A 99 24.88 -12.20 3.54
C LYS A 99 23.61 -12.38 2.70
N HIS A 100 23.00 -11.27 2.26
CA HIS A 100 21.87 -11.31 1.32
C HIS A 100 22.24 -12.00 -0.01
N PHE A 101 23.45 -11.76 -0.48
CA PHE A 101 23.92 -12.38 -1.72
C PHE A 101 24.23 -13.87 -1.56
N ASP A 102 24.76 -14.27 -0.40
CA ASP A 102 25.13 -15.67 -0.14
C ASP A 102 23.90 -16.57 0.00
N VAL A 103 22.81 -16.09 0.60
CA VAL A 103 21.55 -16.86 0.73
C VAL A 103 20.97 -17.24 -0.62
N VAL A 104 21.17 -16.44 -1.67
CA VAL A 104 20.74 -16.78 -3.03
C VAL A 104 21.34 -18.12 -3.46
N LYS A 105 22.65 -18.31 -3.27
CA LYS A 105 23.36 -19.56 -3.62
C LYS A 105 22.91 -20.73 -2.75
N GLU A 106 22.72 -20.49 -1.46
CA GLU A 106 22.23 -21.52 -0.54
C GLU A 106 20.87 -22.05 -0.97
N VAL A 107 19.95 -21.15 -1.33
CA VAL A 107 18.61 -21.49 -1.80
C VAL A 107 18.65 -22.17 -3.16
N GLU A 108 19.48 -21.67 -4.11
CA GLU A 108 19.69 -22.31 -5.40
C GLU A 108 20.13 -23.76 -5.26
N GLU A 109 21.13 -24.02 -4.42
CA GLU A 109 21.67 -25.37 -4.17
C GLU A 109 20.66 -26.24 -3.44
N LYS A 110 19.98 -25.70 -2.42
CA LYS A 110 19.01 -26.44 -1.59
C LYS A 110 17.82 -26.94 -2.39
N TYR A 111 17.32 -26.14 -3.33
CA TYR A 111 16.07 -26.40 -4.04
C TYR A 111 16.26 -26.75 -5.52
N ASN A 112 17.47 -26.70 -6.07
CA ASN A 112 17.76 -26.80 -7.50
C ASN A 112 16.96 -25.79 -8.35
N VAL A 113 17.01 -24.53 -7.94
CA VAL A 113 16.31 -23.41 -8.58
C VAL A 113 17.29 -22.29 -8.89
N ARG A 114 16.79 -21.30 -9.62
CA ARG A 114 17.36 -19.95 -9.73
C ARG A 114 16.30 -18.97 -9.29
N ILE A 115 16.71 -17.87 -8.70
CA ILE A 115 15.81 -16.77 -8.30
C ILE A 115 16.01 -15.61 -9.27
N GLU A 116 14.95 -15.03 -9.79
CA GLU A 116 15.00 -13.88 -10.68
C GLU A 116 13.95 -12.86 -10.23
N TYR A 117 14.40 -11.67 -9.83
CA TYR A 117 13.52 -10.54 -9.60
C TYR A 117 13.27 -9.79 -10.91
N VAL A 118 12.02 -9.47 -11.19
CA VAL A 118 11.60 -8.80 -12.42
C VAL A 118 10.90 -7.50 -12.05
N ASN A 119 11.55 -6.37 -12.35
CA ASN A 119 10.91 -5.05 -12.20
C ASN A 119 9.90 -4.84 -13.33
N LEU A 120 8.63 -5.00 -13.00
CA LEU A 120 7.50 -4.83 -13.93
C LEU A 120 6.97 -3.40 -13.95
N THR A 121 7.49 -2.50 -13.12
CA THR A 121 6.92 -1.20 -12.81
C THR A 121 5.57 -1.29 -12.09
N TRP A 122 5.09 -0.18 -11.53
CA TRP A 122 3.81 -0.13 -10.80
C TRP A 122 2.60 -0.48 -11.67
N ASP A 123 2.53 0.07 -12.88
CA ASP A 123 1.42 -0.22 -13.80
C ASP A 123 1.56 -1.60 -14.45
N GLY A 124 2.79 -1.98 -14.81
CA GLY A 124 3.06 -3.25 -15.48
C GLY A 124 2.80 -4.47 -14.61
N ILE A 125 2.99 -4.37 -13.28
CA ILE A 125 2.68 -5.49 -12.37
C ILE A 125 1.17 -5.72 -12.27
N GLN A 126 0.37 -4.68 -12.26
CA GLN A 126 -1.10 -4.76 -12.25
C GLN A 126 -1.63 -5.33 -13.58
N GLU A 127 -1.05 -4.90 -14.71
CA GLU A 127 -1.37 -5.45 -16.02
C GLU A 127 -1.02 -6.94 -16.10
N SER A 128 0.16 -7.34 -15.65
CA SER A 128 0.61 -8.73 -15.65
C SER A 128 -0.31 -9.61 -14.79
N ILE A 129 -0.65 -9.19 -13.56
CA ILE A 129 -1.59 -9.89 -12.68
C ILE A 129 -2.93 -10.10 -13.37
N SER A 130 -3.50 -9.06 -13.97
CA SER A 130 -4.84 -9.11 -14.57
C SER A 130 -4.89 -9.89 -15.89
N THR A 131 -3.81 -9.98 -16.65
CA THR A 131 -3.79 -10.59 -17.98
C THR A 131 -3.18 -11.97 -18.01
N SER A 132 -1.99 -12.15 -17.41
CA SER A 132 -1.23 -13.42 -17.50
C SER A 132 -1.89 -14.54 -16.70
N ILE A 133 -2.45 -14.22 -15.52
CA ILE A 133 -3.14 -15.20 -14.67
C ILE A 133 -4.44 -15.67 -15.35
N LEU A 134 -5.23 -14.75 -15.91
CA LEU A 134 -6.42 -15.11 -16.68
C LEU A 134 -6.10 -15.98 -17.90
N ALA A 135 -4.95 -15.76 -18.52
CA ALA A 135 -4.47 -16.60 -19.61
C ALA A 135 -4.00 -18.00 -19.16
N GLY A 136 -3.95 -18.25 -17.84
CA GLY A 136 -3.49 -19.52 -17.26
C GLY A 136 -1.99 -19.72 -17.35
N ASN A 137 -1.23 -18.67 -17.58
CA ASN A 137 0.24 -18.70 -17.68
C ASN A 137 0.82 -17.43 -17.03
N PRO A 138 0.90 -17.38 -15.70
CA PRO A 138 1.45 -16.23 -14.98
C PRO A 138 2.88 -15.90 -15.46
N ASP A 139 3.18 -14.62 -15.61
CA ASP A 139 4.51 -14.15 -16.01
C ASP A 139 5.55 -14.36 -14.89
N CYS A 140 5.09 -14.35 -13.64
CA CYS A 140 5.90 -14.56 -12.46
C CYS A 140 5.32 -15.67 -11.56
N ASP A 141 6.18 -16.33 -10.78
CA ASP A 141 5.79 -17.34 -9.80
C ASP A 141 5.28 -16.70 -8.49
N ILE A 142 5.76 -15.50 -8.19
CA ILE A 142 5.32 -14.66 -7.07
C ILE A 142 5.16 -13.23 -7.58
N TYR A 143 4.16 -12.53 -7.06
CA TYR A 143 4.00 -11.08 -7.27
C TYR A 143 4.05 -10.36 -5.93
N LEU A 144 4.86 -9.31 -5.83
CA LEU A 144 4.68 -8.28 -4.84
C LEU A 144 3.41 -7.49 -5.20
N THR A 145 2.55 -7.21 -4.25
CA THR A 145 1.32 -6.46 -4.44
C THR A 145 1.18 -5.39 -3.38
N ASP A 146 0.68 -4.22 -3.77
CA ASP A 146 0.01 -3.35 -2.82
C ASP A 146 -1.38 -3.92 -2.52
N LEU A 147 -1.87 -3.73 -1.31
CA LEU A 147 -3.17 -4.29 -0.93
C LEU A 147 -4.33 -3.74 -1.75
N SER A 148 -4.20 -2.54 -2.32
CA SER A 148 -5.23 -1.94 -3.19
C SER A 148 -5.52 -2.75 -4.46
N PHE A 149 -4.54 -3.51 -4.98
CA PHE A 149 -4.75 -4.42 -6.10
C PHE A 149 -4.52 -5.90 -5.75
N GLY A 150 -3.78 -6.22 -4.69
CA GLY A 150 -3.58 -7.59 -4.21
C GLY A 150 -4.87 -8.19 -3.64
N ILE A 151 -5.64 -7.43 -2.86
CA ILE A 151 -6.94 -7.86 -2.34
C ILE A 151 -7.92 -8.15 -3.48
N PRO A 152 -8.15 -7.24 -4.44
CA PRO A 152 -8.97 -7.54 -5.62
C PRO A 152 -8.49 -8.77 -6.39
N ALA A 153 -7.19 -8.97 -6.55
CA ALA A 153 -6.65 -10.15 -7.22
C ALA A 153 -7.02 -11.45 -6.48
N ALA A 154 -6.88 -11.47 -5.16
CA ALA A 154 -7.25 -12.61 -4.34
C ALA A 154 -8.77 -12.89 -4.39
N LEU A 155 -9.62 -11.85 -4.30
CA LEU A 155 -11.07 -11.97 -4.41
C LEU A 155 -11.54 -12.50 -5.77
N ASN A 156 -10.81 -12.17 -6.83
CA ASN A 156 -11.07 -12.69 -8.18
C ASN A 156 -10.54 -14.12 -8.38
N GLY A 157 -9.96 -14.74 -7.35
CA GLY A 157 -9.44 -16.10 -7.42
C GLY A 157 -8.12 -16.21 -8.18
N TYR A 158 -7.33 -15.12 -8.24
CA TYR A 158 -6.03 -15.11 -8.93
C TYR A 158 -4.88 -15.59 -8.02
N ALA A 159 -5.06 -15.62 -6.71
CA ALA A 159 -4.08 -16.05 -5.74
C ALA A 159 -4.34 -17.50 -5.25
N VAL A 160 -3.29 -18.26 -5.04
CA VAL A 160 -3.33 -19.57 -4.38
C VAL A 160 -3.62 -19.37 -2.90
N ASN A 161 -4.55 -20.15 -2.36
CA ASN A 161 -4.71 -20.26 -0.91
C ASN A 161 -3.57 -21.11 -0.35
N LEU A 162 -2.69 -20.54 0.44
CA LEU A 162 -1.55 -21.25 1.01
C LEU A 162 -1.98 -22.33 2.00
N GLU A 163 -3.15 -22.24 2.63
CA GLU A 163 -3.69 -23.28 3.51
C GLU A 163 -4.00 -24.60 2.76
N ASP A 164 -4.21 -24.53 1.44
CA ASP A 164 -4.46 -25.71 0.61
C ASP A 164 -3.18 -26.43 0.15
N VAL A 165 -2.02 -25.75 0.25
CA VAL A 165 -0.75 -26.23 -0.32
C VAL A 165 0.37 -26.38 0.69
N LEU A 166 0.31 -25.69 1.83
CA LEU A 166 1.31 -25.76 2.90
C LEU A 166 0.82 -26.57 4.07
N ASP A 167 1.70 -27.32 4.69
CA ASP A 167 1.39 -28.03 5.94
C ASP A 167 1.76 -27.20 7.19
N SER A 168 1.45 -27.72 8.37
CA SER A 168 1.66 -27.04 9.64
C SER A 168 3.12 -26.85 10.06
N SER A 169 4.09 -27.33 9.26
CA SER A 169 5.52 -27.14 9.52
C SER A 169 6.01 -25.76 9.07
N TYR A 170 5.25 -25.09 8.22
CA TYR A 170 5.58 -23.73 7.78
C TYR A 170 5.14 -22.70 8.83
N ASP A 171 6.04 -21.78 9.16
CA ASP A 171 5.81 -20.75 10.20
C ASP A 171 4.56 -19.92 9.94
N ILE A 172 4.29 -19.59 8.67
CA ILE A 172 3.12 -18.81 8.28
C ILE A 172 1.80 -19.47 8.70
N MET A 173 1.76 -20.80 8.73
CA MET A 173 0.56 -21.54 9.14
C MET A 173 0.28 -21.41 10.65
N GLY A 174 1.33 -21.18 11.46
CA GLY A 174 1.21 -20.99 12.91
C GLY A 174 0.93 -19.55 13.31
N SER A 175 1.58 -18.62 12.67
CA SER A 175 1.55 -17.19 13.03
C SER A 175 0.46 -16.41 12.30
N LYS A 176 -0.11 -16.98 11.21
CA LYS A 176 -0.97 -16.24 10.26
C LYS A 176 -0.37 -14.85 9.95
N GLN A 177 0.91 -14.84 9.59
CA GLN A 177 1.65 -13.62 9.21
C GLN A 177 1.12 -13.06 7.89
N ILE A 178 -0.13 -12.78 7.93
CA ILE A 178 -0.80 -12.00 6.92
C ILE A 178 -0.56 -10.56 7.34
N MET A 179 -0.16 -9.75 6.40
CA MET A 179 -0.28 -8.32 6.53
C MET A 179 -1.74 -8.01 6.85
N ALA A 180 -1.99 -7.57 8.06
CA ALA A 180 -3.30 -7.44 8.67
C ALA A 180 -4.19 -8.68 8.45
N PRO A 181 -5.08 -9.04 9.35
CA PRO A 181 -6.04 -10.09 9.10
C PRO A 181 -7.03 -9.59 8.03
N VAL A 182 -6.61 -9.61 6.79
CA VAL A 182 -7.52 -9.48 5.69
C VAL A 182 -8.14 -10.85 5.53
N ASP A 183 -9.16 -11.12 6.35
CA ASP A 183 -10.10 -12.18 6.05
C ASP A 183 -10.73 -11.84 4.71
N ILE A 184 -10.23 -12.45 3.65
CA ILE A 184 -10.77 -12.29 2.33
C ILE A 184 -12.00 -13.20 2.23
N GLY A 185 -13.15 -12.64 2.61
CA GLY A 185 -14.44 -13.27 2.39
C GLY A 185 -14.73 -14.49 3.26
N LYS A 186 -15.65 -15.34 2.80
CA LYS A 186 -16.14 -16.54 3.52
C LYS A 186 -15.11 -17.64 3.66
N ASP A 187 -14.21 -17.72 2.73
CA ASP A 187 -13.14 -18.70 2.71
C ASP A 187 -11.91 -18.02 3.32
N SER A 188 -11.89 -17.95 4.65
CA SER A 188 -10.70 -17.49 5.38
C SER A 188 -9.52 -18.34 4.94
N GLY A 189 -8.62 -17.77 4.14
CA GLY A 189 -7.43 -18.43 3.66
C GLY A 189 -6.25 -17.46 3.67
N ILE A 190 -5.06 -17.97 3.42
CA ILE A 190 -3.85 -17.18 3.29
C ILE A 190 -3.59 -16.97 1.80
N TYR A 191 -4.08 -15.88 1.24
CA TYR A 191 -3.89 -15.52 -0.17
C TYR A 191 -2.79 -14.49 -0.39
N LEU A 192 -2.63 -13.60 0.60
CA LEU A 192 -1.61 -12.57 0.61
C LEU A 192 -0.74 -12.77 1.85
N PHE A 193 0.56 -12.72 1.68
CA PHE A 193 1.50 -12.98 2.75
C PHE A 193 2.68 -12.01 2.73
N ASN A 194 3.32 -11.83 3.89
CA ASN A 194 4.53 -11.06 4.02
C ASN A 194 5.58 -11.90 4.76
N PRO A 195 6.81 -11.93 4.30
CA PRO A 195 7.90 -12.63 4.99
C PRO A 195 8.27 -11.97 6.32
N VAL A 196 7.91 -10.70 6.49
CA VAL A 196 8.21 -9.88 7.67
C VAL A 196 7.06 -9.98 8.66
N LYS A 197 7.33 -10.12 9.95
CA LYS A 197 6.31 -10.13 11.01
C LYS A 197 5.64 -8.75 11.13
N GLY A 198 4.37 -8.73 11.56
CA GLY A 198 3.57 -7.50 11.63
C GLY A 198 4.19 -6.37 12.46
N GLU A 199 4.94 -6.70 13.51
CA GLU A 199 5.72 -5.76 14.32
C GLU A 199 6.92 -5.15 13.58
N ASP A 200 7.32 -5.72 12.44
CA ASP A 200 8.46 -5.28 11.64
C ASP A 200 8.05 -4.35 10.47
N LEU A 201 6.79 -3.93 10.43
CA LEU A 201 6.24 -3.11 9.33
C LEU A 201 6.40 -1.59 9.53
N VAL A 202 7.46 -1.18 10.20
CA VAL A 202 7.68 0.24 10.55
C VAL A 202 7.95 1.11 9.34
N ALA A 203 8.63 0.59 8.31
CA ALA A 203 9.04 1.35 7.12
C ALA A 203 7.89 1.97 6.33
N GLY A 204 6.74 1.30 6.30
CA GLY A 204 5.56 1.78 5.59
C GLY A 204 4.69 2.74 6.41
N THR A 205 5.08 3.08 7.62
CA THR A 205 4.31 3.91 8.54
C THR A 205 4.28 5.36 8.08
N TYR A 206 3.09 5.96 8.08
CA TYR A 206 2.91 7.36 7.76
C TYR A 206 2.96 8.25 8.99
N MET A 207 3.60 9.40 8.84
CA MET A 207 3.75 10.42 9.87
C MET A 207 3.42 11.79 9.30
N LEU A 208 3.05 12.73 10.15
CA LEU A 208 2.95 14.12 9.73
C LEU A 208 4.32 14.77 9.86
N ALA A 209 4.83 15.31 8.76
CA ALA A 209 6.11 16.01 8.69
C ALA A 209 5.91 17.51 8.59
N PHE A 210 6.78 18.27 9.23
CA PHE A 210 6.85 19.73 9.13
C PHE A 210 8.23 20.19 8.67
N ASN A 211 8.24 21.24 7.86
CA ASN A 211 9.43 22.04 7.65
C ASN A 211 9.77 22.79 8.96
N LYS A 212 10.89 22.40 9.59
CA LYS A 212 11.28 22.93 10.91
C LYS A 212 11.49 24.44 10.89
N GLN A 213 12.11 24.95 9.83
CA GLN A 213 12.38 26.39 9.73
C GLN A 213 11.07 27.19 9.69
N MET A 214 10.05 26.71 9.01
CA MET A 214 8.76 27.41 8.97
C MET A 214 8.06 27.42 10.33
N LEU A 215 8.17 26.33 11.12
CA LEU A 215 7.68 26.33 12.51
C LEU A 215 8.42 27.35 13.39
N ASP A 216 9.75 27.35 13.32
CA ASP A 216 10.60 28.25 14.10
C ASP A 216 10.31 29.72 13.74
N ASP A 217 10.22 30.06 12.46
CA ASP A 217 9.95 31.42 11.98
C ASP A 217 8.54 31.92 12.39
N ALA A 218 7.57 31.00 12.47
CA ALA A 218 6.24 31.29 12.96
C ALA A 218 6.13 31.32 14.50
N GLY A 219 7.21 30.93 15.22
CA GLY A 219 7.23 30.85 16.68
C GLY A 219 6.31 29.78 17.25
N LEU A 220 6.05 28.72 16.50
CA LEU A 220 5.21 27.61 16.91
C LEU A 220 6.00 26.58 17.73
N GLU A 221 5.37 26.02 18.76
CA GLU A 221 5.96 24.98 19.58
C GLU A 221 6.12 23.67 18.76
N ASP A 222 7.12 22.85 19.09
CA ASP A 222 7.28 21.52 18.48
C ASP A 222 6.00 20.68 18.71
N PRO A 223 5.36 20.16 17.63
CA PRO A 223 4.15 19.34 17.74
C PRO A 223 4.32 18.11 18.65
N ASN A 224 5.53 17.54 18.76
CA ASN A 224 5.80 16.40 19.64
C ASN A 224 5.62 16.77 21.11
N VAL A 225 6.03 17.98 21.51
CA VAL A 225 5.81 18.46 22.86
C VAL A 225 4.33 18.60 23.18
N LEU A 226 3.54 19.06 22.22
CA LEU A 226 2.07 19.13 22.36
C LEU A 226 1.44 17.74 22.38
N TYR A 227 1.96 16.81 21.59
CA TYR A 227 1.47 15.43 21.59
C TYR A 227 1.69 14.76 22.96
N GLU A 228 2.85 14.91 23.57
CA GLU A 228 3.14 14.39 24.91
C GLU A 228 2.18 14.97 25.96
N LYS A 229 1.85 16.26 25.87
CA LYS A 229 0.89 16.93 26.74
C LYS A 229 -0.58 16.52 26.47
N GLY A 230 -0.87 15.82 25.36
CA GLY A 230 -2.22 15.53 24.91
C GLY A 230 -2.95 16.73 24.28
N GLU A 231 -2.21 17.74 23.86
CA GLU A 231 -2.70 18.99 23.28
C GLU A 231 -2.59 19.03 21.76
N TRP A 232 -1.91 18.01 21.13
CA TRP A 232 -1.80 17.89 19.68
C TRP A 232 -3.09 17.29 19.10
N THR A 233 -4.06 18.17 18.81
CA THR A 233 -5.40 17.87 18.31
C THR A 233 -5.60 18.45 16.92
N TRP A 234 -6.69 18.05 16.23
CA TRP A 234 -7.05 18.65 14.94
C TRP A 234 -7.23 20.17 15.02
N ASP A 235 -7.83 20.68 16.10
CA ASP A 235 -7.98 22.14 16.29
C ASP A 235 -6.61 22.82 16.38
N LYS A 236 -5.66 22.19 17.09
CA LYS A 236 -4.31 22.72 17.22
C LYS A 236 -3.55 22.64 15.89
N TRP A 237 -3.71 21.55 15.14
CA TRP A 237 -3.14 21.44 13.81
C TRP A 237 -3.73 22.46 12.83
N ARG A 238 -5.04 22.71 12.89
CA ARG A 238 -5.67 23.76 12.11
C ARG A 238 -5.08 25.15 12.41
N GLU A 239 -4.86 25.47 13.72
CA GLU A 239 -4.17 26.70 14.10
C GLU A 239 -2.77 26.80 13.45
N TYR A 240 -2.02 25.69 13.40
CA TYR A 240 -0.69 25.64 12.77
C TYR A 240 -0.80 25.84 11.27
N MET A 241 -1.69 25.13 10.60
CA MET A 241 -1.89 25.29 9.18
C MET A 241 -2.24 26.73 8.78
N VAL A 242 -3.13 27.36 9.54
CA VAL A 242 -3.50 28.77 9.31
C VAL A 242 -2.30 29.70 9.52
N ALA A 243 -1.51 29.49 10.58
CA ALA A 243 -0.33 30.32 10.86
C ALA A 243 0.79 30.16 9.82
N LEU A 244 0.86 28.99 9.18
CA LEU A 244 1.92 28.66 8.21
C LEU A 244 1.51 28.95 6.75
N THR A 245 0.22 29.20 6.50
CA THR A 245 -0.28 29.57 5.16
C THR A 245 0.06 31.04 4.89
N GLN A 246 0.68 31.31 3.75
CA GLN A 246 1.22 32.65 3.42
C GLN A 246 0.94 33.04 1.96
N ASP A 247 0.53 34.27 1.79
CA ASP A 247 0.62 35.04 0.54
C ASP A 247 1.81 35.99 0.73
N LYS A 248 2.96 35.64 0.13
CA LYS A 248 4.25 36.34 0.36
C LYS A 248 4.37 37.65 -0.40
N ASP A 249 3.73 37.74 -1.56
CA ASP A 249 3.81 38.91 -2.42
C ASP A 249 2.59 39.83 -2.35
N GLY A 250 1.52 39.39 -1.68
CA GLY A 250 0.30 40.16 -1.42
C GLY A 250 -0.63 40.28 -2.64
N ASP A 251 -0.54 39.36 -3.58
CA ASP A 251 -1.37 39.34 -4.79
C ASP A 251 -2.74 38.67 -4.59
N GLY A 252 -2.95 38.05 -3.43
CA GLY A 252 -4.18 37.35 -3.05
C GLY A 252 -4.17 35.87 -3.43
N VAL A 253 -3.04 35.35 -3.93
CA VAL A 253 -2.84 33.91 -4.18
C VAL A 253 -1.94 33.35 -3.08
N THR A 254 -2.23 32.14 -2.61
CA THR A 254 -1.42 31.48 -1.60
C THR A 254 -0.11 30.96 -2.22
N ASP A 255 1.03 31.44 -1.72
CA ASP A 255 2.38 31.00 -2.12
C ASP A 255 2.87 29.82 -1.28
N VAL A 256 2.43 29.74 -0.02
CA VAL A 256 2.76 28.65 0.88
C VAL A 256 1.50 28.17 1.56
N TYR A 257 1.24 26.89 1.42
CA TYR A 257 0.13 26.22 2.11
C TYR A 257 0.60 25.63 3.44
N GLY A 258 -0.25 25.67 4.45
CA GLY A 258 0.02 25.05 5.75
C GLY A 258 0.12 23.53 5.67
N PHE A 259 -0.58 22.93 4.70
CA PHE A 259 -0.60 21.49 4.45
C PHE A 259 -0.71 21.19 2.96
N GLY A 260 -0.09 20.09 2.53
CA GLY A 260 -0.29 19.51 1.22
C GLY A 260 0.18 18.06 1.25
N SER A 261 -0.63 17.14 0.74
CA SER A 261 -0.27 15.73 0.66
C SER A 261 -1.19 14.99 -0.29
N ARG A 262 -0.89 13.73 -0.54
CA ARG A 262 -1.81 12.81 -1.19
C ARG A 262 -3.07 12.64 -0.33
N TYR A 263 -4.23 12.72 -0.97
CA TYR A 263 -5.50 12.65 -0.26
C TYR A 263 -5.74 11.27 0.39
N ASP A 264 -5.28 10.19 -0.26
CA ASP A 264 -5.42 8.83 0.26
C ASP A 264 -4.66 8.63 1.58
N PHE A 265 -3.43 9.18 1.71
CA PHE A 265 -2.67 9.17 2.95
C PHE A 265 -3.41 9.96 4.05
N LEU A 266 -3.95 11.12 3.71
CA LEU A 266 -4.73 11.94 4.65
C LEU A 266 -5.94 11.17 5.15
N ILE A 267 -6.69 10.50 4.28
CA ILE A 267 -7.90 9.75 4.65
C ILE A 267 -7.58 8.63 5.63
N TYR A 268 -6.53 7.86 5.40
CA TYR A 268 -6.10 6.83 6.33
C TYR A 268 -5.80 7.39 7.72
N LEU A 269 -4.97 8.43 7.80
CA LEU A 269 -4.52 8.95 9.09
C LEU A 269 -5.63 9.69 9.84
N ILE A 270 -6.42 10.49 9.15
CA ILE A 270 -7.46 11.29 9.80
C ILE A 270 -8.58 10.41 10.36
N THR A 271 -8.96 9.33 9.66
CA THR A 271 -9.98 8.41 10.17
C THR A 271 -9.46 7.66 11.39
N MET A 272 -8.25 7.13 11.33
CA MET A 272 -7.64 6.38 12.44
C MET A 272 -7.42 7.26 13.67
N SER A 273 -6.98 8.52 13.49
CA SER A 273 -6.81 9.47 14.58
C SER A 273 -8.12 9.90 15.23
N ASN A 274 -9.24 9.75 14.53
CA ASN A 274 -10.60 9.96 15.04
C ASN A 274 -11.26 8.68 15.57
N GLY A 275 -10.50 7.57 15.67
CA GLY A 275 -10.99 6.32 16.25
C GLY A 275 -11.90 5.50 15.33
N THR A 276 -11.85 5.74 14.03
CA THR A 276 -12.69 5.07 13.03
C THR A 276 -11.87 4.60 11.82
N THR A 277 -12.53 3.90 10.91
CA THR A 277 -12.07 3.50 9.58
C THR A 277 -13.26 3.64 8.64
N ILE A 278 -13.03 3.68 7.34
CA ILE A 278 -14.13 3.70 6.36
C ILE A 278 -14.70 2.30 6.16
N ALA A 279 -13.82 1.29 6.04
CA ALA A 279 -14.19 -0.07 5.69
C ALA A 279 -13.22 -1.08 6.32
N SER A 280 -13.45 -1.46 7.56
CA SER A 280 -12.65 -2.47 8.29
C SER A 280 -13.44 -3.65 8.81
N SER A 281 -14.73 -3.74 8.45
CA SER A 281 -15.65 -4.80 8.87
C SER A 281 -16.73 -5.00 7.80
N GLU A 282 -17.63 -5.96 8.02
CA GLU A 282 -18.77 -6.22 7.11
C GLU A 282 -19.73 -5.05 6.92
N LYS A 283 -19.60 -4.02 7.73
CA LYS A 283 -20.47 -2.83 7.67
C LYS A 283 -19.66 -1.58 7.37
N GLU A 284 -20.17 -0.78 6.45
CA GLU A 284 -19.62 0.54 6.15
C GLU A 284 -19.69 1.48 7.36
N ASN A 285 -18.68 2.33 7.49
CA ASN A 285 -18.60 3.36 8.52
C ASN A 285 -18.80 4.79 7.97
N LEU A 286 -18.99 4.96 6.67
CA LEU A 286 -19.21 6.28 6.07
C LEU A 286 -20.35 7.05 6.73
N SER A 287 -21.42 6.33 7.15
CA SER A 287 -22.57 6.93 7.83
C SER A 287 -22.30 7.30 9.28
N SER A 288 -21.13 6.96 9.85
CA SER A 288 -20.82 7.25 11.24
C SER A 288 -20.58 8.74 11.48
N LYS A 289 -20.79 9.17 12.73
CA LYS A 289 -20.45 10.51 13.19
C LYS A 289 -18.95 10.78 13.03
N GLU A 290 -18.14 9.80 13.38
CA GLU A 290 -16.69 9.88 13.40
C GLU A 290 -16.11 10.10 11.98
N VAL A 291 -16.62 9.41 10.97
CA VAL A 291 -16.27 9.67 9.57
C VAL A 291 -16.82 11.01 9.09
N GLY A 292 -18.04 11.38 9.50
CA GLY A 292 -18.60 12.71 9.20
C GLY A 292 -17.70 13.85 9.71
N GLU A 293 -17.15 13.74 10.92
CA GLU A 293 -16.18 14.69 11.48
C GLU A 293 -14.91 14.77 10.63
N CYS A 294 -14.40 13.62 10.13
CA CYS A 294 -13.24 13.59 9.23
C CYS A 294 -13.51 14.33 7.92
N LEU A 295 -14.64 14.03 7.29
CA LEU A 295 -15.02 14.66 6.02
C LEU A 295 -15.24 16.16 6.17
N GLU A 296 -15.84 16.61 7.28
CA GLU A 296 -16.01 18.04 7.57
C GLU A 296 -14.66 18.75 7.78
N PHE A 297 -13.74 18.10 8.51
CA PHE A 297 -12.42 18.67 8.73
C PHE A 297 -11.65 18.79 7.40
N ILE A 298 -11.63 17.73 6.58
CA ILE A 298 -11.01 17.74 5.24
C ILE A 298 -11.64 18.85 4.39
N TYR A 299 -12.97 18.87 4.29
CA TYR A 299 -13.69 19.88 3.51
C TYR A 299 -13.30 21.31 3.91
N ASN A 300 -13.23 21.57 5.23
CA ASN A 300 -12.87 22.88 5.75
C ASN A 300 -11.43 23.26 5.43
N MET A 301 -10.48 22.34 5.49
CA MET A 301 -9.07 22.61 5.13
C MET A 301 -8.93 23.13 3.69
N TYR A 302 -9.65 22.51 2.77
CA TYR A 302 -9.55 22.84 1.34
C TYR A 302 -10.47 24.02 0.94
N ASN A 303 -11.72 24.07 1.45
CA ASN A 303 -12.74 24.92 0.88
C ASN A 303 -13.16 26.10 1.77
N VAL A 304 -12.82 26.11 3.06
CA VAL A 304 -13.19 27.17 3.99
C VAL A 304 -11.97 27.93 4.48
N ASP A 305 -10.98 27.20 4.98
CA ASP A 305 -9.75 27.81 5.54
C ASP A 305 -8.68 28.04 4.46
N HIS A 306 -8.77 27.33 3.33
CA HIS A 306 -7.82 27.37 2.21
C HIS A 306 -6.36 27.17 2.66
N VAL A 307 -6.16 26.30 3.65
CA VAL A 307 -4.84 25.98 4.22
C VAL A 307 -4.19 24.76 3.60
N ALA A 308 -4.99 23.94 2.92
CA ALA A 308 -4.52 22.76 2.20
C ALA A 308 -4.31 23.09 0.72
N MET A 309 -3.15 22.67 0.19
CA MET A 309 -2.83 22.80 -1.23
C MET A 309 -3.84 21.99 -2.07
N PRO A 310 -4.43 22.56 -3.12
CA PRO A 310 -5.33 21.84 -4.00
C PRO A 310 -4.70 20.55 -4.51
N TRP A 311 -5.50 19.49 -4.59
CA TRP A 311 -5.08 18.22 -5.15
C TRP A 311 -5.07 18.31 -6.68
N ASP A 312 -3.98 17.83 -7.31
CA ASP A 312 -3.88 17.68 -8.74
C ASP A 312 -3.98 16.18 -9.09
N SER A 313 -5.06 15.77 -9.73
CA SER A 313 -5.27 14.38 -10.14
C SER A 313 -4.42 13.96 -11.35
N GLU A 314 -3.85 14.92 -12.08
CA GLU A 314 -3.01 14.66 -13.25
C GLU A 314 -1.52 14.53 -12.89
N ASP A 315 -1.10 15.11 -11.75
CA ASP A 315 0.27 15.02 -11.25
C ASP A 315 0.31 14.51 -9.81
N PHE A 316 0.48 13.22 -9.66
CA PHE A 316 0.57 12.53 -8.36
C PHE A 316 1.70 13.05 -7.46
N ASN A 317 2.74 13.63 -8.04
CA ASN A 317 3.89 14.16 -7.31
C ASN A 317 3.77 15.66 -7.04
N HIS A 318 2.70 16.31 -7.47
CA HIS A 318 2.53 17.75 -7.37
C HIS A 318 2.75 18.25 -5.92
N ASN A 319 2.01 17.71 -4.97
CA ASN A 319 2.11 18.12 -3.57
C ASN A 319 3.45 17.75 -2.92
N GLN A 320 4.07 16.63 -3.31
CA GLN A 320 5.40 16.26 -2.86
C GLN A 320 6.47 17.22 -3.38
N ASN A 321 6.40 17.55 -4.65
CA ASN A 321 7.32 18.53 -5.26
C ASN A 321 7.15 19.91 -4.61
N ALA A 322 5.93 20.32 -4.30
CA ALA A 322 5.65 21.56 -3.59
C ALA A 322 6.25 21.58 -2.18
N TYR A 323 6.17 20.45 -1.44
CA TYR A 323 6.81 20.31 -0.14
C TYR A 323 8.33 20.44 -0.23
N THR A 324 8.96 19.73 -1.16
CA THR A 324 10.41 19.80 -1.38
C THR A 324 10.90 21.18 -1.82
N ASN A 325 10.02 21.96 -2.49
CA ASN A 325 10.29 23.36 -2.90
C ASN A 325 10.02 24.38 -1.78
N GLY A 326 9.49 23.96 -0.63
CA GLY A 326 9.11 24.86 0.47
C GLY A 326 7.85 25.68 0.18
N GLU A 327 6.97 25.19 -0.66
CA GLU A 327 5.65 25.76 -0.98
C GLU A 327 4.54 25.17 -0.09
N VAL A 328 4.87 24.15 0.70
CA VAL A 328 4.00 23.49 1.67
C VAL A 328 4.76 23.34 2.99
N ALA A 329 4.13 23.71 4.10
CA ALA A 329 4.77 23.70 5.42
C ALA A 329 4.71 22.34 6.12
N SER A 330 3.65 21.56 5.85
CA SER A 330 3.51 20.20 6.40
C SER A 330 2.91 19.24 5.37
N TRP A 331 3.29 17.97 5.46
CA TRP A 331 2.79 16.93 4.60
C TRP A 331 2.81 15.56 5.30
N ILE A 332 2.22 14.53 4.69
CA ILE A 332 2.27 13.17 5.23
C ILE A 332 3.45 12.45 4.60
N ASP A 333 4.36 12.02 5.45
CA ASP A 333 5.64 11.40 5.10
C ASP A 333 5.72 9.95 5.58
N ALA A 334 6.68 9.22 5.04
CA ALA A 334 7.04 7.88 5.47
C ALA A 334 8.54 7.66 5.23
N ALA A 335 9.16 6.71 5.91
CA ALA A 335 10.60 6.44 5.75
C ALA A 335 10.99 6.21 4.28
N TRP A 336 10.19 5.44 3.51
CA TRP A 336 10.45 5.19 2.09
C TRP A 336 10.33 6.42 1.19
N ILE A 337 9.55 7.44 1.60
CA ILE A 337 9.44 8.72 0.90
C ILE A 337 10.66 9.58 1.25
N SER A 338 10.98 9.70 2.53
CA SER A 338 12.13 10.48 3.01
C SER A 338 13.47 9.93 2.52
N SER A 339 13.56 8.64 2.22
CA SER A 339 14.77 8.08 1.59
C SER A 339 15.07 8.71 0.22
N SER A 340 14.04 9.17 -0.48
CA SER A 340 14.16 9.89 -1.76
C SER A 340 14.42 11.39 -1.58
N ASN A 341 14.09 11.93 -0.40
CA ASN A 341 14.10 13.34 -0.07
C ASN A 341 14.94 13.57 1.20
N ASN A 342 16.21 13.18 1.20
CA ASN A 342 17.09 13.44 2.33
C ASN A 342 17.36 14.95 2.52
N ASP A 343 17.80 15.37 3.71
CA ASP A 343 18.07 16.77 4.04
C ASP A 343 18.90 17.54 3.01
N ALA A 344 19.88 16.87 2.43
CA ALA A 344 20.71 17.48 1.40
C ALA A 344 19.91 17.85 0.14
N ALA A 345 18.82 17.11 -0.13
CA ALA A 345 17.93 17.39 -1.24
C ALA A 345 16.88 18.46 -0.88
N LEU A 346 16.36 18.45 0.35
CA LEU A 346 15.32 19.38 0.80
C LEU A 346 15.86 20.78 1.12
N GLY A 347 17.08 20.90 1.63
CA GLY A 347 17.66 22.17 2.05
C GLY A 347 17.03 22.75 3.33
N PHE A 348 16.26 21.96 4.08
CA PHE A 348 15.68 22.28 5.39
C PHE A 348 15.51 21.02 6.24
N ASP A 349 15.48 21.20 7.56
CA ASP A 349 15.27 20.13 8.52
C ASP A 349 13.77 19.74 8.59
N ILE A 350 13.51 18.45 8.81
CA ILE A 350 12.17 17.89 8.98
C ILE A 350 11.93 17.51 10.44
N ILE A 351 10.73 17.82 10.94
CA ILE A 351 10.21 17.25 12.20
C ILE A 351 9.08 16.29 11.85
N TRP A 352 9.22 15.01 12.22
CA TRP A 352 8.12 14.06 12.24
C TRP A 352 7.34 14.15 13.55
N THR A 353 6.03 13.95 13.47
CA THR A 353 5.13 13.90 14.62
C THR A 353 4.01 12.88 14.37
N PRO A 354 3.50 12.23 15.42
CA PRO A 354 2.27 11.45 15.29
C PRO A 354 1.14 12.34 14.74
N PHE A 355 0.20 11.73 14.03
CA PHE A 355 -0.94 12.47 13.49
C PHE A 355 -1.79 13.06 14.64
N PRO A 356 -2.32 14.28 14.52
CA PRO A 356 -3.07 14.94 15.58
C PRO A 356 -4.39 14.21 15.90
N ILE A 357 -4.80 14.23 17.16
CA ILE A 357 -5.98 13.50 17.64
C ILE A 357 -7.26 14.22 17.25
N GLY A 358 -8.19 13.47 16.65
CA GLY A 358 -9.52 13.97 16.28
C GLY A 358 -10.47 14.10 17.49
N PRO A 359 -11.60 14.80 17.32
CA PRO A 359 -12.56 15.07 18.40
C PRO A 359 -13.21 13.81 19.00
N SER A 360 -13.34 12.73 18.25
CA SER A 360 -13.82 11.43 18.71
C SER A 360 -12.68 10.44 18.98
N GLY A 361 -11.42 10.83 18.73
CA GLY A 361 -10.23 10.04 18.95
C GLY A 361 -9.77 10.05 20.42
N ASN A 362 -8.90 9.10 20.74
CA ASN A 362 -8.26 8.99 22.04
C ASN A 362 -6.76 8.78 21.86
N LYS A 363 -5.94 9.63 22.51
CA LYS A 363 -4.47 9.56 22.43
C LYS A 363 -3.93 8.16 22.75
N ASP A 364 -4.44 7.53 23.79
CA ASP A 364 -3.92 6.27 24.31
C ASP A 364 -4.27 5.06 23.42
N THR A 365 -5.32 5.17 22.61
CA THR A 365 -5.83 4.08 21.77
C THR A 365 -5.78 4.37 20.27
N ASN A 366 -5.90 5.63 19.86
CA ASN A 366 -5.99 6.02 18.45
C ASN A 366 -4.82 6.90 17.98
N GLY A 367 -4.16 7.63 18.88
CA GLY A 367 -3.11 8.57 18.53
C GLY A 367 -1.86 7.95 17.89
N ARG A 368 -1.64 6.66 18.12
CA ARG A 368 -0.56 5.90 17.51
C ARG A 368 -1.00 5.13 16.28
N LYS A 369 -2.33 4.98 16.09
CA LYS A 369 -2.84 4.18 14.99
C LYS A 369 -2.46 4.81 13.67
N ASN A 370 -1.87 3.99 12.84
CA ASN A 370 -1.35 4.39 11.56
C ASN A 370 -1.58 3.29 10.55
N THR A 371 -1.69 3.63 9.27
CA THR A 371 -1.63 2.65 8.23
C THR A 371 -0.19 2.45 7.80
N SER A 372 0.19 1.24 7.50
CA SER A 372 1.36 0.99 6.68
C SER A 372 0.95 0.94 5.21
N SER A 373 1.85 1.28 4.30
CA SER A 373 1.70 0.93 2.90
C SER A 373 1.69 -0.60 2.84
N GLY A 374 0.52 -1.17 2.70
CA GLY A 374 0.37 -2.60 2.84
C GLY A 374 0.87 -3.37 1.63
N ASN A 375 2.18 -3.66 1.56
CA ASN A 375 2.72 -4.55 0.56
C ASN A 375 2.61 -5.99 1.04
N ALA A 376 2.16 -6.88 0.18
CA ALA A 376 2.10 -8.30 0.42
C ALA A 376 2.47 -9.07 -0.84
N TYR A 377 2.94 -10.28 -0.68
CA TYR A 377 3.22 -11.17 -1.80
C TYR A 377 2.04 -12.11 -2.02
N MET A 378 1.87 -12.54 -3.27
CA MET A 378 0.95 -13.61 -3.62
C MET A 378 1.59 -14.59 -4.60
N ILE A 379 1.21 -15.86 -4.50
CA ILE A 379 1.50 -16.87 -5.51
C ILE A 379 0.27 -16.97 -6.41
N PRO A 380 0.39 -16.70 -7.72
CA PRO A 380 -0.75 -16.76 -8.62
C PRO A 380 -1.21 -18.18 -8.90
N VAL A 381 -2.51 -18.36 -9.14
CA VAL A 381 -3.05 -19.63 -9.63
C VAL A 381 -2.43 -19.96 -11.00
N GLY A 382 -2.20 -21.23 -11.25
CA GLY A 382 -1.53 -21.71 -12.47
C GLY A 382 -0.03 -21.89 -12.34
N VAL A 383 0.57 -21.47 -11.23
CA VAL A 383 1.97 -21.73 -10.91
C VAL A 383 2.18 -23.21 -10.59
N LYS A 384 3.24 -23.78 -11.14
CA LYS A 384 3.64 -25.15 -10.85
C LYS A 384 4.31 -25.23 -9.47
N ASP A 385 3.95 -26.24 -8.69
CA ASP A 385 4.53 -26.52 -7.37
C ASP A 385 4.54 -25.28 -6.43
N PRO A 386 3.40 -24.73 -6.03
CA PRO A 386 3.34 -23.54 -5.20
C PRO A 386 3.98 -23.74 -3.81
N GLU A 387 4.02 -24.95 -3.29
CA GLU A 387 4.74 -25.29 -2.04
C GLU A 387 6.25 -25.07 -2.21
N LEU A 388 6.86 -25.54 -3.32
CA LEU A 388 8.25 -25.29 -3.61
C LEU A 388 8.53 -23.78 -3.76
N VAL A 389 7.67 -23.08 -4.47
CA VAL A 389 7.78 -21.62 -4.67
C VAL A 389 7.78 -20.90 -3.34
N TYR A 390 6.85 -21.24 -2.45
CA TYR A 390 6.79 -20.66 -1.12
C TYR A 390 8.01 -21.00 -0.27
N ALA A 391 8.46 -22.25 -0.26
CA ALA A 391 9.62 -22.69 0.52
C ALA A 391 10.92 -21.96 0.07
N VAL A 392 11.12 -21.81 -1.25
CA VAL A 392 12.23 -21.02 -1.81
C VAL A 392 12.15 -19.58 -1.32
N PHE A 393 10.98 -18.97 -1.39
CA PHE A 393 10.75 -17.59 -0.98
C PHE A 393 10.98 -17.39 0.52
N GLN A 394 10.47 -18.29 1.37
CA GLN A 394 10.65 -18.22 2.82
C GLN A 394 12.13 -18.33 3.20
N ASP A 395 12.88 -19.26 2.62
CA ASP A 395 14.31 -19.41 2.91
C ASP A 395 15.14 -18.25 2.38
N TYR A 396 14.80 -17.71 1.23
CA TYR A 396 15.43 -16.51 0.69
C TYR A 396 15.27 -15.32 1.65
N TRP A 397 14.07 -15.11 2.20
CA TRP A 397 13.82 -14.03 3.15
C TRP A 397 14.36 -14.32 4.56
N ASN A 398 14.70 -15.57 4.89
CA ASN A 398 15.39 -15.94 6.14
C ASN A 398 16.92 -15.90 5.98
N TRP A 399 17.45 -14.96 5.20
CA TRP A 399 18.88 -14.74 4.99
C TRP A 399 19.67 -14.57 6.30
N TYR A 400 19.01 -14.11 7.35
CA TYR A 400 19.54 -13.94 8.70
C TYR A 400 19.55 -15.25 9.52
N HIS A 401 19.10 -16.37 8.95
CA HIS A 401 19.06 -17.71 9.58
C HIS A 401 18.42 -17.73 10.99
N GLY A 402 17.39 -16.90 11.20
CA GLY A 402 16.69 -16.77 12.47
C GLY A 402 17.40 -15.89 13.51
N ASP A 403 18.52 -15.26 13.16
CA ASP A 403 19.18 -14.25 13.99
C ASP A 403 18.46 -12.90 13.84
N ILE A 404 17.52 -12.66 14.76
CA ILE A 404 16.66 -11.47 14.72
C ILE A 404 17.48 -10.18 14.91
N ASP A 405 18.53 -10.21 15.73
CA ASP A 405 19.38 -9.01 15.93
C ASP A 405 20.12 -8.65 14.64
N LEU A 406 20.51 -9.66 13.85
CA LEU A 406 21.11 -9.44 12.54
C LEU A 406 20.10 -8.85 11.54
N ARG A 407 18.88 -9.41 11.50
CA ARG A 407 17.81 -8.88 10.66
C ARG A 407 17.49 -7.43 10.99
N ASP A 408 17.30 -7.14 12.28
CA ASP A 408 16.95 -5.79 12.73
C ASP A 408 18.07 -4.79 12.45
N GLY A 409 19.33 -5.25 12.45
CA GLY A 409 20.48 -4.44 12.03
C GLY A 409 20.42 -4.01 10.54
N ASP A 410 19.85 -4.85 9.67
CA ASP A 410 19.63 -4.49 8.25
C ASP A 410 18.59 -3.39 8.06
N MET A 411 17.72 -3.21 9.03
CA MET A 411 16.72 -2.15 9.01
C MET A 411 17.30 -0.76 9.35
N SER A 412 18.61 -0.65 9.54
CA SER A 412 19.30 0.59 9.91
C SER A 412 19.12 1.73 8.89
N TRP A 413 18.80 1.44 7.63
CA TRP A 413 18.49 2.47 6.65
C TRP A 413 17.33 3.38 7.08
N TRP A 414 16.45 2.93 7.98
CA TRP A 414 15.40 3.75 8.56
C TRP A 414 15.93 4.80 9.52
N GLU A 415 17.00 4.49 10.24
CA GLU A 415 17.70 5.46 11.08
C GLU A 415 18.21 6.61 10.21
N ASP A 416 18.79 6.28 9.06
CA ASP A 416 19.28 7.27 8.10
C ASP A 416 18.13 8.11 7.52
N CYS A 417 16.97 7.50 7.24
CA CYS A 417 15.80 8.22 6.76
C CYS A 417 15.20 9.16 7.82
N ALA A 418 15.31 8.80 9.09
CA ALA A 418 14.78 9.59 10.19
C ALA A 418 15.57 10.88 10.45
N LEU A 419 16.85 10.93 10.05
CA LEU A 419 17.77 12.06 10.12
C LEU A 419 18.09 12.56 11.55
N THR A 420 17.21 12.33 12.51
CA THR A 420 17.36 12.70 13.92
C THR A 420 16.85 11.59 14.84
N GLU A 421 17.42 11.49 16.04
CA GLU A 421 16.94 10.57 17.08
C GLU A 421 15.46 10.81 17.45
N GLN A 422 15.01 12.06 17.39
CA GLN A 422 13.60 12.40 17.66
C GLN A 422 12.68 11.82 16.60
N ASN A 423 12.99 12.01 15.32
CA ASN A 423 12.19 11.47 14.22
C ASN A 423 12.17 9.93 14.27
N TYR A 424 13.31 9.30 14.54
CA TYR A 424 13.38 7.84 14.68
C TYR A 424 12.44 7.32 15.79
N LYS A 425 12.43 7.96 16.96
CA LYS A 425 11.51 7.62 18.05
C LYS A 425 10.03 7.79 17.67
N VAL A 426 9.72 8.81 16.87
CA VAL A 426 8.35 8.98 16.36
C VAL A 426 7.99 7.83 15.43
N MET A 427 8.88 7.48 14.52
CA MET A 427 8.67 6.38 13.57
C MET A 427 8.43 5.04 14.30
N GLU A 428 9.29 4.68 15.27
CA GLU A 428 9.10 3.49 16.09
C GLU A 428 7.76 3.53 16.85
N TYR A 429 7.46 4.66 17.49
CA TYR A 429 6.26 4.82 18.30
C TYR A 429 4.97 4.63 17.51
N VAL A 430 4.88 5.18 16.30
CA VAL A 430 3.69 5.02 15.44
C VAL A 430 3.71 3.67 14.72
N GLY A 431 4.86 3.12 14.39
CA GLY A 431 5.02 1.83 13.73
C GLY A 431 4.46 0.66 14.53
N ASP A 432 4.61 0.68 15.84
CA ASP A 432 4.10 -0.35 16.77
C ASP A 432 2.56 -0.51 16.77
N ALA A 433 1.83 0.43 16.20
CA ALA A 433 0.36 0.45 16.27
C ALA A 433 -0.30 0.42 14.88
N GLY A 434 0.35 -0.20 13.92
CA GLY A 434 -0.17 -0.37 12.57
C GLY A 434 -1.59 -0.94 12.57
N CYS A 435 -2.46 -0.38 11.75
CA CYS A 435 -3.79 -0.90 11.46
C CYS A 435 -4.13 -0.69 9.98
N PHE A 436 -5.18 -1.33 9.54
CA PHE A 436 -5.52 -1.37 8.13
C PHE A 436 -6.98 -1.00 7.88
N ASP A 437 -7.23 -0.23 6.81
CA ASP A 437 -8.56 0.08 6.30
C ASP A 437 -8.61 -0.33 4.82
N ILE A 438 -9.52 -1.21 4.47
CA ILE A 438 -9.60 -1.78 3.11
C ILE A 438 -10.38 -0.90 2.13
N TRP A 439 -10.78 0.31 2.51
CA TRP A 439 -11.62 1.17 1.66
C TRP A 439 -11.07 1.36 0.24
N ASN A 440 -9.74 1.52 0.13
CA ASN A 440 -9.07 1.72 -1.16
C ASN A 440 -8.99 0.44 -2.01
N ALA A 441 -9.14 -0.74 -1.39
CA ALA A 441 -9.11 -2.04 -2.05
C ALA A 441 -10.51 -2.53 -2.51
N LEU A 442 -11.57 -1.81 -2.17
CA LEU A 442 -12.94 -2.21 -2.51
C LEU A 442 -13.35 -1.92 -3.96
N GLY A 443 -12.52 -1.23 -4.74
CA GLY A 443 -12.83 -0.85 -6.11
C GLY A 443 -14.00 0.13 -6.26
N VAL A 444 -14.30 0.90 -5.20
CA VAL A 444 -15.33 1.93 -5.19
C VAL A 444 -14.74 3.24 -5.69
N ASP A 445 -15.38 3.86 -6.66
CA ASP A 445 -15.11 5.25 -7.03
C ASP A 445 -15.84 6.17 -6.06
N TYR A 446 -15.08 6.72 -5.10
CA TYR A 446 -15.62 7.59 -4.04
C TYR A 446 -15.86 9.03 -4.49
N HIS A 447 -15.32 9.45 -5.63
CA HIS A 447 -15.34 10.85 -6.08
C HIS A 447 -14.74 11.82 -5.05
N TRP A 448 -13.58 11.47 -4.46
CA TRP A 448 -12.88 12.32 -3.50
C TRP A 448 -12.56 13.71 -4.02
N ASP A 449 -12.26 13.81 -5.31
CA ASP A 449 -12.04 15.07 -6.02
C ASP A 449 -13.19 16.07 -5.83
N GLN A 450 -14.43 15.60 -5.89
CA GLN A 450 -15.61 16.45 -5.71
C GLN A 450 -15.74 16.99 -4.27
N LEU A 451 -15.33 16.22 -3.26
CA LEU A 451 -15.26 16.68 -1.88
C LEU A 451 -14.14 17.71 -1.69
N LEU A 452 -12.94 17.40 -2.22
CA LEU A 452 -11.76 18.26 -2.08
C LEU A 452 -11.93 19.59 -2.82
N ASN A 453 -12.62 19.60 -3.96
CA ASN A 453 -12.89 20.79 -4.76
C ASN A 453 -14.15 21.55 -4.35
N GLY A 454 -14.87 21.08 -3.31
CA GLY A 454 -16.08 21.75 -2.81
C GLY A 454 -17.33 21.56 -3.66
N GLU A 455 -17.29 20.68 -4.64
CA GLU A 455 -18.44 20.34 -5.50
C GLU A 455 -19.46 19.48 -4.77
N MET A 456 -19.01 18.73 -3.76
CA MET A 456 -19.82 17.88 -2.91
C MET A 456 -19.58 18.23 -1.43
N THR A 457 -20.66 18.42 -0.68
CA THR A 457 -20.55 18.60 0.77
C THR A 457 -20.26 17.27 1.48
N PRO A 458 -19.70 17.26 2.71
CA PRO A 458 -19.51 16.05 3.50
C PRO A 458 -20.75 15.15 3.60
N ALA A 459 -21.91 15.74 3.87
CA ALA A 459 -23.16 15.00 3.96
C ALA A 459 -23.60 14.37 2.63
N GLN A 460 -23.38 15.08 1.51
CA GLN A 460 -23.66 14.52 0.18
C GLN A 460 -22.68 13.38 -0.14
N PHE A 461 -21.41 13.53 0.23
CA PHE A 461 -20.40 12.50 0.04
C PHE A 461 -20.77 11.20 0.79
N GLN A 462 -21.15 11.30 2.08
CA GLN A 462 -21.62 10.16 2.86
C GLN A 462 -22.83 9.49 2.19
N GLU A 463 -23.83 10.30 1.81
CA GLU A 463 -25.08 9.78 1.21
C GLU A 463 -24.83 9.08 -0.13
N THR A 464 -23.94 9.63 -0.96
CA THR A 464 -23.60 9.07 -2.29
C THR A 464 -22.85 7.73 -2.15
N ASN A 465 -21.90 7.66 -1.23
CA ASN A 465 -20.94 6.55 -1.19
C ASN A 465 -21.33 5.41 -0.25
N LYS A 466 -22.13 5.64 0.80
CA LYS A 466 -22.44 4.63 1.82
C LYS A 466 -22.97 3.31 1.25
N GLN A 467 -23.88 3.39 0.26
CA GLN A 467 -24.45 2.19 -0.35
C GLN A 467 -23.48 1.49 -1.31
N LEU A 468 -22.62 2.25 -1.97
CA LEU A 468 -21.57 1.69 -2.83
C LEU A 468 -20.56 0.90 -2.00
N VAL A 469 -20.09 1.49 -0.89
CA VAL A 469 -19.18 0.82 0.04
C VAL A 469 -19.83 -0.41 0.68
N GLN A 470 -21.09 -0.32 1.15
CA GLN A 470 -21.76 -1.48 1.71
C GLN A 470 -21.92 -2.60 0.68
N SER A 471 -22.24 -2.27 -0.57
CA SER A 471 -22.38 -3.26 -1.62
C SER A 471 -21.06 -3.93 -1.97
N ALA A 472 -19.94 -3.18 -1.93
CA ALA A 472 -18.62 -3.72 -2.13
C ALA A 472 -18.19 -4.63 -0.96
N LEU A 473 -18.43 -4.21 0.29
CA LEU A 473 -18.22 -5.03 1.48
C LEU A 473 -19.06 -6.31 1.47
N ASP A 474 -20.32 -6.22 1.03
CA ASP A 474 -21.18 -7.38 0.88
C ASP A 474 -20.63 -8.40 -0.14
N GLN A 475 -19.91 -7.94 -1.16
CA GLN A 475 -19.23 -8.83 -2.11
C GLN A 475 -17.92 -9.37 -1.52
N PHE A 476 -17.21 -8.53 -0.81
CA PHE A 476 -15.95 -8.89 -0.16
C PHE A 476 -16.14 -9.98 0.91
N TYR A 477 -17.18 -9.89 1.73
CA TYR A 477 -17.45 -10.83 2.83
C TYR A 477 -18.45 -11.96 2.46
N LYS A 478 -18.90 -12.07 1.23
CA LYS A 478 -19.79 -13.16 0.76
C LYS A 478 -19.05 -14.31 0.16
#